data_f0c33a5e653eefb023b7d486e13ab0de
#
_entry.id   f0c33a5e653eefb023b7d486e13ab0de
#
_cell.length_a   1.000
_cell.length_b   1.000
_cell.length_c   1.000
_cell.angle_alpha   90.00
_cell.angle_beta   90.00
_cell.angle_gamma   90.00
#
_symmetry.space_group_name_H-M   'P 1'
#
loop_
_entity.id
_entity.type
_entity.pdbx_description
1 polymer ?
#
loop_
_entity_poly.entity_id
_entity_poly.type
_entity_poly.pdbx_seq_one_letter_code
_entity_poly.pdbx_strand_id
1 'polypeptide(L)'
;RENNLSARVRSFIRGGVKDEEDALKGARDIIAEQVSEDERSRNQIRNQFSRQAIISSKVVKGKEEEAAKYKDYFDFSEPLKRCTSHRLLAIRRGESEGLLKVSISPNDEECTERLERSYVRGNNECSRQVQEAVRDAYKRLLKPSIETEFAALSKEKADEEAIRVFAGNLRQLLLAPPLGQKRVMGIDPGY
;
A
#
# COMPACT_ATOMS: atom_id res chain seq x y z
N ARG A 1 30.22 9.45 -28.18
CA ARG A 1 31.30 9.44 -27.16
C ARG A 1 30.83 8.47 -26.08
N GLU A 2 31.44 7.30 -26.06
CA GLU A 2 31.24 6.33 -24.98
C GLU A 2 31.74 6.97 -23.68
N ASN A 3 30.81 7.33 -22.84
CA ASN A 3 31.13 7.72 -21.48
C ASN A 3 31.54 6.43 -20.74
N ASN A 4 32.82 6.19 -20.63
CA ASN A 4 33.34 5.09 -19.83
C ASN A 4 32.99 5.35 -18.36
N LEU A 5 31.88 4.74 -17.90
CA LEU A 5 31.35 4.92 -16.57
C LEU A 5 32.41 4.57 -15.51
N SER A 6 33.11 3.45 -15.68
CA SER A 6 34.17 3.00 -14.77
C SER A 6 35.28 4.03 -14.59
N ALA A 7 35.73 4.69 -15.69
CA ALA A 7 36.76 5.72 -15.59
C ALA A 7 36.31 6.93 -14.77
N ARG A 8 35.02 7.29 -14.85
CA ARG A 8 34.47 8.40 -14.06
C ARG A 8 34.24 7.99 -12.60
N VAL A 9 33.75 6.79 -12.34
CA VAL A 9 33.48 6.29 -11.00
C VAL A 9 34.74 6.24 -10.15
N ARG A 10 35.90 5.88 -10.75
CA ARG A 10 37.20 5.85 -10.05
C ARG A 10 37.58 7.15 -9.38
N SER A 11 37.17 8.30 -9.92
CA SER A 11 37.45 9.61 -9.33
C SER A 11 36.70 9.86 -8.01
N PHE A 12 35.67 9.06 -7.73
CA PHE A 12 34.85 9.15 -6.51
C PHE A 12 35.26 8.12 -5.45
N ILE A 13 36.20 7.21 -5.75
CA ILE A 13 36.73 6.24 -4.78
C ILE A 13 37.67 7.01 -3.83
N ARG A 14 37.11 7.58 -2.76
CA ARG A 14 37.84 8.30 -1.71
C ARG A 14 36.96 8.46 -0.46
N GLY A 15 37.58 8.76 0.67
CA GLY A 15 36.88 8.89 1.95
C GLY A 15 36.31 7.55 2.40
N GLY A 16 35.00 7.42 2.53
CA GLY A 16 34.32 6.20 2.94
C GLY A 16 34.00 5.21 1.83
N VAL A 17 34.26 5.57 0.53
CA VAL A 17 33.91 4.75 -0.63
C VAL A 17 35.07 3.78 -0.93
N LYS A 18 34.79 2.47 -0.89
CA LYS A 18 35.83 1.43 -0.94
C LYS A 18 36.19 1.03 -2.38
N ASP A 19 35.22 0.91 -3.27
CA ASP A 19 35.41 0.43 -4.63
C ASP A 19 34.37 1.05 -5.60
N GLU A 20 34.44 0.66 -6.89
CA GLU A 20 33.55 1.13 -7.94
C GLU A 20 32.08 0.77 -7.67
N GLU A 21 31.81 -0.41 -7.13
CA GLU A 21 30.43 -0.86 -6.84
C GLU A 21 29.82 -0.07 -5.67
N ASP A 22 30.62 0.22 -4.65
CA ASP A 22 30.18 1.04 -3.51
C ASP A 22 29.85 2.48 -3.96
N ALA A 23 30.67 3.05 -4.87
CA ALA A 23 30.39 4.35 -5.48
C ALA A 23 29.10 4.34 -6.33
N LEU A 24 28.91 3.30 -7.14
CA LEU A 24 27.69 3.15 -7.95
C LEU A 24 26.45 2.94 -7.10
N LYS A 25 26.57 2.16 -6.02
CA LYS A 25 25.49 1.98 -5.04
C LYS A 25 25.09 3.30 -4.40
N GLY A 26 26.06 4.08 -3.94
CA GLY A 26 25.79 5.42 -3.36
C GLY A 26 25.11 6.34 -4.38
N ALA A 27 25.54 6.30 -5.67
CA ALA A 27 24.89 7.07 -6.71
C ALA A 27 23.45 6.60 -6.98
N ARG A 28 23.19 5.28 -6.99
CA ARG A 28 21.84 4.72 -7.12
C ARG A 28 20.95 5.13 -5.95
N ASP A 29 21.46 5.12 -4.72
CA ASP A 29 20.70 5.54 -3.54
C ASP A 29 20.28 7.01 -3.65
N ILE A 30 21.18 7.91 -4.05
CA ILE A 30 20.87 9.34 -4.27
C ILE A 30 19.80 9.50 -5.35
N ILE A 31 19.92 8.80 -6.48
CA ILE A 31 18.93 8.84 -7.55
C ILE A 31 17.57 8.30 -7.06
N ALA A 32 17.58 7.21 -6.28
CA ALA A 32 16.36 6.62 -5.73
C ALA A 32 15.64 7.60 -4.80
N GLU A 33 16.36 8.33 -3.95
CA GLU A 33 15.81 9.37 -3.10
C GLU A 33 15.20 10.50 -3.93
N GLN A 34 15.93 11.04 -4.91
CA GLN A 34 15.43 12.08 -5.80
C GLN A 34 14.14 11.66 -6.54
N VAL A 35 14.09 10.42 -7.06
CA VAL A 35 12.89 9.88 -7.71
C VAL A 35 11.73 9.77 -6.72
N SER A 36 12.00 9.38 -5.48
CA SER A 36 10.97 9.21 -4.46
C SER A 36 10.41 10.53 -3.93
N GLU A 37 11.20 11.60 -3.96
CA GLU A 37 10.81 12.94 -3.53
C GLU A 37 10.15 13.75 -4.66
N ASP A 38 10.36 13.35 -5.92
CA ASP A 38 9.75 14.04 -7.06
C ASP A 38 8.22 13.93 -7.03
N GLU A 39 7.57 15.09 -6.99
CA GLU A 39 6.12 15.17 -6.90
C GLU A 39 5.42 14.51 -8.09
N ARG A 40 6.00 14.59 -9.29
CA ARG A 40 5.43 13.96 -10.49
C ARG A 40 5.44 12.44 -10.37
N SER A 41 6.53 11.88 -9.89
CA SER A 41 6.67 10.45 -9.63
C SER A 41 5.67 9.98 -8.58
N ARG A 42 5.55 10.69 -7.47
CA ARG A 42 4.57 10.37 -6.42
C ARG A 42 3.14 10.42 -6.95
N ASN A 43 2.79 11.47 -7.68
CA ASN A 43 1.45 11.62 -8.25
C ASN A 43 1.16 10.56 -9.33
N GLN A 44 2.15 10.17 -10.11
CA GLN A 44 2.02 9.09 -11.08
C GLN A 44 1.68 7.77 -10.39
N ILE A 45 2.38 7.43 -9.32
CA ILE A 45 2.12 6.19 -8.54
C ILE A 45 0.80 6.29 -7.79
N ARG A 46 0.47 7.43 -7.13
CA ARG A 46 -0.86 7.65 -6.52
C ARG A 46 -2.00 7.41 -7.51
N ASN A 47 -1.84 7.88 -8.75
CA ASN A 47 -2.84 7.65 -9.79
C ASN A 47 -3.00 6.17 -10.14
N GLN A 48 -1.91 5.38 -10.13
CA GLN A 48 -2.00 3.92 -10.30
C GLN A 48 -2.72 3.26 -9.12
N PHE A 49 -2.34 3.59 -7.89
CA PHE A 49 -3.04 3.12 -6.70
C PHE A 49 -4.53 3.48 -6.73
N SER A 50 -4.86 4.72 -7.02
CA SER A 50 -6.24 5.18 -7.12
C SER A 50 -7.07 4.41 -8.15
N ARG A 51 -6.47 4.01 -9.27
CA ARG A 51 -7.19 3.36 -10.38
C ARG A 51 -7.23 1.85 -10.29
N GLN A 52 -6.14 1.23 -9.86
CA GLN A 52 -5.89 -0.20 -10.05
C GLN A 52 -5.46 -0.93 -8.78
N ALA A 53 -5.40 -0.25 -7.62
CA ALA A 53 -5.00 -0.91 -6.40
C ALA A 53 -5.94 -2.07 -6.08
N ILE A 54 -5.33 -3.19 -5.73
CA ILE A 54 -5.98 -4.40 -5.25
C ILE A 54 -5.69 -4.51 -3.76
N ILE A 55 -6.74 -4.67 -2.96
CA ILE A 55 -6.58 -5.10 -1.57
C ILE A 55 -6.51 -6.62 -1.54
N SER A 56 -5.51 -7.15 -0.89
CA SER A 56 -5.38 -8.59 -0.67
C SER A 56 -5.11 -8.89 0.81
N SER A 57 -5.66 -9.99 1.29
CA SER A 57 -5.42 -10.47 2.64
C SER A 57 -5.09 -11.95 2.64
N LYS A 58 -4.19 -12.34 3.52
CA LYS A 58 -3.81 -13.73 3.76
C LYS A 58 -3.75 -13.98 5.26
N VAL A 59 -4.15 -15.17 5.68
CA VAL A 59 -3.99 -15.59 7.07
C VAL A 59 -2.51 -15.67 7.43
N VAL A 60 -2.16 -15.26 8.64
CA VAL A 60 -0.81 -15.43 9.19
C VAL A 60 -0.58 -16.92 9.45
N LYS A 61 0.49 -17.45 8.90
CA LYS A 61 0.83 -18.88 9.01
C LYS A 61 0.87 -19.33 10.46
N GLY A 62 0.13 -20.39 10.77
CA GLY A 62 0.03 -20.97 12.12
C GLY A 62 -1.03 -20.31 13.01
N LYS A 63 -1.84 -19.39 12.49
CA LYS A 63 -2.93 -18.73 13.22
C LYS A 63 -4.32 -19.02 12.63
N GLU A 64 -4.44 -20.05 11.83
CA GLU A 64 -5.68 -20.40 11.12
C GLU A 64 -6.84 -20.66 12.08
N GLU A 65 -6.59 -21.31 13.23
CA GLU A 65 -7.61 -21.60 14.24
C GLU A 65 -8.07 -20.33 14.98
N GLU A 66 -7.12 -19.49 15.42
CA GLU A 66 -7.43 -18.20 16.06
C GLU A 66 -8.19 -17.26 15.13
N ALA A 67 -7.83 -17.30 13.83
CA ALA A 67 -8.40 -16.46 12.80
C ALA A 67 -9.73 -16.98 12.24
N ALA A 68 -10.34 -18.04 12.78
CA ALA A 68 -11.53 -18.70 12.22
C ALA A 68 -12.67 -17.72 11.87
N LYS A 69 -12.86 -16.64 12.66
CA LYS A 69 -13.84 -15.58 12.40
C LYS A 69 -13.55 -14.76 11.14
N TYR A 70 -12.32 -14.85 10.60
CA TYR A 70 -11.88 -14.17 9.36
C TYR A 70 -11.68 -15.12 8.20
N LYS A 71 -12.24 -16.33 8.24
CA LYS A 71 -12.04 -17.39 7.25
C LYS A 71 -12.25 -16.93 5.80
N ASP A 72 -13.23 -16.08 5.57
CA ASP A 72 -13.54 -15.53 4.24
C ASP A 72 -12.43 -14.63 3.69
N TYR A 73 -11.47 -14.22 4.53
CA TYR A 73 -10.36 -13.32 4.18
C TYR A 73 -8.99 -14.02 4.22
N PHE A 74 -8.93 -15.34 4.35
CA PHE A 74 -7.68 -16.12 4.42
C PHE A 74 -6.88 -16.09 3.13
N ASP A 75 -7.56 -16.03 2.00
CA ASP A 75 -6.97 -15.81 0.67
C ASP A 75 -7.94 -14.96 -0.15
N PHE A 76 -7.97 -13.69 0.16
CA PHE A 76 -8.91 -12.75 -0.41
C PHE A 76 -8.18 -11.72 -1.27
N SER A 77 -8.79 -11.34 -2.40
CA SER A 77 -8.26 -10.33 -3.29
C SER A 77 -9.39 -9.69 -4.10
N GLU A 78 -9.50 -8.37 -4.05
CA GLU A 78 -10.41 -7.62 -4.91
C GLU A 78 -9.89 -6.20 -5.18
N PRO A 79 -10.37 -5.53 -6.26
CA PRO A 79 -10.06 -4.12 -6.49
C PRO A 79 -10.50 -3.26 -5.30
N LEU A 80 -9.59 -2.42 -4.76
CA LEU A 80 -9.87 -1.56 -3.61
C LEU A 80 -11.12 -0.71 -3.79
N LYS A 81 -11.39 -0.23 -5.01
CA LYS A 81 -12.59 0.55 -5.36
C LYS A 81 -13.91 -0.21 -5.20
N ARG A 82 -13.87 -1.54 -5.26
CA ARG A 82 -15.05 -2.39 -5.14
C ARG A 82 -15.19 -2.98 -3.75
N CYS A 83 -14.16 -2.86 -2.93
CA CYS A 83 -14.20 -3.35 -1.57
C CYS A 83 -15.20 -2.53 -0.75
N THR A 84 -16.22 -3.20 -0.25
CA THR A 84 -17.24 -2.56 0.59
C THR A 84 -16.66 -2.22 1.96
N SER A 85 -17.16 -1.15 2.58
CA SER A 85 -16.64 -0.63 3.85
C SER A 85 -16.63 -1.68 4.95
N HIS A 86 -17.67 -2.50 5.07
CA HIS A 86 -17.73 -3.56 6.09
C HIS A 86 -16.64 -4.64 5.87
N ARG A 87 -16.33 -5.02 4.61
CA ARG A 87 -15.24 -5.96 4.32
C ARG A 87 -13.90 -5.36 4.64
N LEU A 88 -13.67 -4.11 4.20
CA LEU A 88 -12.43 -3.40 4.48
C LEU A 88 -12.17 -3.34 5.99
N LEU A 89 -13.17 -2.95 6.77
CA LEU A 89 -13.05 -2.84 8.23
C LEU A 89 -12.83 -4.21 8.89
N ALA A 90 -13.48 -5.28 8.40
CA ALA A 90 -13.24 -6.64 8.88
C ALA A 90 -11.79 -7.09 8.62
N ILE A 91 -11.27 -6.87 7.39
CA ILE A 91 -9.90 -7.18 7.01
C ILE A 91 -8.90 -6.39 7.89
N ARG A 92 -9.14 -5.08 8.08
CA ARG A 92 -8.29 -4.23 8.92
C ARG A 92 -8.31 -4.63 10.39
N ARG A 93 -9.44 -5.08 10.90
CA ARG A 93 -9.52 -5.64 12.25
C ARG A 93 -8.68 -6.91 12.37
N GLY A 94 -8.80 -7.85 11.42
CA GLY A 94 -7.96 -9.05 11.38
C GLY A 94 -6.47 -8.76 11.29
N GLU A 95 -6.09 -7.69 10.58
CA GLU A 95 -4.71 -7.20 10.52
C GLU A 95 -4.25 -6.63 11.86
N SER A 96 -5.05 -5.78 12.50
CA SER A 96 -4.72 -5.18 13.81
C SER A 96 -4.61 -6.21 14.94
N GLU A 97 -5.36 -7.29 14.85
CA GLU A 97 -5.26 -8.45 15.75
C GLU A 97 -4.05 -9.36 15.41
N GLY A 98 -3.30 -9.06 14.35
CA GLY A 98 -2.14 -9.84 13.91
C GLY A 98 -2.50 -11.23 13.36
N LEU A 99 -3.75 -11.40 12.88
CA LEU A 99 -4.28 -12.65 12.33
C LEU A 99 -4.26 -12.68 10.81
N LEU A 100 -4.38 -11.52 10.17
CA LEU A 100 -4.28 -11.36 8.72
C LEU A 100 -3.08 -10.50 8.34
N LYS A 101 -2.49 -10.83 7.20
CA LYS A 101 -1.50 -9.99 6.51
C LYS A 101 -2.19 -9.34 5.33
N VAL A 102 -2.22 -8.01 5.33
CA VAL A 102 -2.94 -7.22 4.33
C VAL A 102 -1.95 -6.45 3.46
N SER A 103 -2.25 -6.31 2.19
CA SER A 103 -1.53 -5.41 1.28
C SER A 103 -2.50 -4.70 0.33
N ILE A 104 -2.14 -3.47 -0.05
CA ILE A 104 -2.87 -2.67 -1.03
C ILE A 104 -1.85 -2.24 -2.07
N SER A 105 -1.90 -2.82 -3.27
CA SER A 105 -0.93 -2.55 -4.31
C SER A 105 -1.57 -2.66 -5.70
N PRO A 106 -1.21 -1.77 -6.65
CA PRO A 106 -1.46 -2.01 -8.07
C PRO A 106 -0.45 -3.03 -8.62
N ASN A 107 -0.45 -3.23 -9.93
CA ASN A 107 0.58 -4.04 -10.59
C ASN A 107 1.95 -3.33 -10.49
N ASP A 108 2.90 -3.97 -9.80
CA ASP A 108 4.23 -3.42 -9.54
C ASP A 108 5.06 -3.24 -10.83
N GLU A 109 4.91 -4.15 -11.79
CA GLU A 109 5.63 -4.08 -13.07
C GLU A 109 5.18 -2.87 -13.88
N GLU A 110 3.86 -2.66 -14.00
CA GLU A 110 3.30 -1.51 -14.70
C GLU A 110 3.72 -0.18 -14.06
N CYS A 111 3.73 -0.10 -12.73
CA CYS A 111 4.18 1.08 -12.00
C CYS A 111 5.66 1.36 -12.27
N THR A 112 6.49 0.35 -12.20
CA THR A 112 7.94 0.45 -12.41
C THR A 112 8.24 0.86 -13.84
N GLU A 113 7.64 0.23 -14.85
CA GLU A 113 7.81 0.58 -16.25
C GLU A 113 7.44 2.03 -16.56
N ARG A 114 6.37 2.52 -15.95
CA ARG A 114 5.93 3.93 -16.11
C ARG A 114 6.96 4.90 -15.55
N LEU A 115 7.54 4.61 -14.40
CA LEU A 115 8.63 5.42 -13.83
C LEU A 115 9.88 5.33 -14.70
N GLU A 116 10.28 4.14 -15.15
CA GLU A 116 11.42 3.95 -16.02
C GLU A 116 11.32 4.81 -17.29
N ARG A 117 10.15 4.86 -17.94
CA ARG A 117 9.93 5.72 -19.12
C ARG A 117 10.19 7.21 -18.86
N SER A 118 10.06 7.65 -17.61
CA SER A 118 10.28 9.06 -17.25
C SER A 118 11.75 9.39 -17.03
N TYR A 119 12.54 8.42 -16.55
CA TYR A 119 13.92 8.66 -16.09
C TYR A 119 14.98 7.98 -16.96
N VAL A 120 14.68 6.81 -17.53
CA VAL A 120 15.66 6.04 -18.29
C VAL A 120 15.69 6.52 -19.74
N ARG A 121 16.85 7.03 -20.17
CA ARG A 121 17.07 7.51 -21.54
C ARG A 121 18.24 6.79 -22.16
N GLY A 122 18.01 6.19 -23.33
CA GLY A 122 19.01 5.43 -24.04
C GLY A 122 19.18 4.00 -23.52
N ASN A 123 20.22 3.31 -24.01
CA ASN A 123 20.48 1.91 -23.67
C ASN A 123 22.00 1.68 -23.47
N ASN A 124 22.60 2.45 -22.56
CA ASN A 124 23.99 2.34 -22.18
C ASN A 124 24.14 1.91 -20.72
N GLU A 125 25.36 1.73 -20.24
CA GLU A 125 25.65 1.32 -18.88
C GLU A 125 25.09 2.30 -17.83
N CYS A 126 25.18 3.61 -18.08
CA CYS A 126 24.58 4.62 -17.21
C CYS A 126 23.06 4.46 -17.13
N SER A 127 22.40 4.16 -18.26
CA SER A 127 20.95 3.94 -18.30
C SER A 127 20.53 2.75 -17.47
N ARG A 128 21.34 1.69 -17.42
CA ARG A 128 21.09 0.51 -16.57
C ARG A 128 21.17 0.88 -15.08
N GLN A 129 22.18 1.67 -14.68
CA GLN A 129 22.31 2.14 -13.30
C GLN A 129 21.11 3.01 -12.88
N VAL A 130 20.63 3.89 -13.76
CA VAL A 130 19.41 4.68 -13.52
C VAL A 130 18.17 3.77 -13.41
N GLN A 131 18.07 2.76 -14.27
CA GLN A 131 16.97 1.81 -14.24
C GLN A 131 16.90 1.05 -12.90
N GLU A 132 18.05 0.56 -12.42
CA GLU A 132 18.16 -0.09 -11.11
C GLU A 132 17.75 0.85 -9.98
N ALA A 133 18.22 2.11 -10.02
CA ALA A 133 17.87 3.11 -9.03
C ALA A 133 16.35 3.43 -9.01
N VAL A 134 15.71 3.52 -10.17
CA VAL A 134 14.27 3.75 -10.30
C VAL A 134 13.46 2.58 -9.76
N ARG A 135 13.88 1.35 -10.03
CA ARG A 135 13.26 0.13 -9.49
C ARG A 135 13.36 0.07 -7.97
N ASP A 136 14.53 0.42 -7.45
CA ASP A 136 14.75 0.49 -6.01
C ASP A 136 13.91 1.61 -5.37
N ALA A 137 13.87 2.80 -5.97
CA ALA A 137 13.03 3.92 -5.54
C ALA A 137 11.55 3.50 -5.43
N TYR A 138 11.03 2.81 -6.44
CA TYR A 138 9.66 2.31 -6.39
C TYR A 138 9.46 1.31 -5.26
N LYS A 139 10.29 0.26 -5.22
CA LYS A 139 10.09 -0.89 -4.33
C LYS A 139 10.32 -0.55 -2.87
N ARG A 140 11.36 0.24 -2.57
CA ARG A 140 11.81 0.54 -1.22
C ARG A 140 11.19 1.81 -0.64
N LEU A 141 10.93 2.83 -1.46
CA LEU A 141 10.52 4.14 -0.99
C LEU A 141 9.07 4.50 -1.37
N LEU A 142 8.74 4.50 -2.66
CA LEU A 142 7.44 4.97 -3.14
C LEU A 142 6.30 4.03 -2.76
N LYS A 143 6.43 2.74 -3.07
CA LYS A 143 5.36 1.76 -2.83
C LYS A 143 4.96 1.69 -1.36
N PRO A 144 5.86 1.49 -0.37
CA PRO A 144 5.47 1.40 1.03
C PRO A 144 4.84 2.69 1.56
N SER A 145 5.35 3.86 1.14
CA SER A 145 4.82 5.15 1.53
C SER A 145 3.40 5.36 1.02
N ILE A 146 3.16 5.09 -0.27
CA ILE A 146 1.85 5.29 -0.90
C ILE A 146 0.86 4.20 -0.48
N GLU A 147 1.31 2.97 -0.27
CA GLU A 147 0.47 1.90 0.31
C GLU A 147 -0.07 2.30 1.68
N THR A 148 0.78 2.85 2.55
CA THR A 148 0.36 3.37 3.87
C THR A 148 -0.65 4.51 3.73
N GLU A 149 -0.42 5.44 2.81
CA GLU A 149 -1.34 6.54 2.51
C GLU A 149 -2.72 6.01 2.09
N PHE A 150 -2.77 5.07 1.14
CA PHE A 150 -4.03 4.49 0.66
C PHE A 150 -4.69 3.58 1.69
N ALA A 151 -3.92 2.93 2.53
CA ALA A 151 -4.43 2.17 3.67
C ALA A 151 -5.17 3.06 4.66
N ALA A 152 -4.60 4.22 5.01
CA ALA A 152 -5.23 5.20 5.89
C ALA A 152 -6.47 5.81 5.25
N LEU A 153 -6.38 6.33 4.03
CA LEU A 153 -7.50 6.95 3.31
C LEU A 153 -8.68 6.00 3.11
N SER A 154 -8.42 4.75 2.74
CA SER A 154 -9.48 3.76 2.54
C SER A 154 -10.18 3.39 3.85
N LYS A 155 -9.41 3.30 4.95
CA LYS A 155 -9.97 3.05 6.29
C LYS A 155 -10.84 4.21 6.75
N GLU A 156 -10.34 5.44 6.66
CA GLU A 156 -11.09 6.65 7.04
C GLU A 156 -12.44 6.72 6.32
N LYS A 157 -12.42 6.53 4.99
CA LYS A 157 -13.65 6.49 4.18
C LYS A 157 -14.61 5.39 4.64
N ALA A 158 -14.10 4.20 4.98
CA ALA A 158 -14.91 3.08 5.44
C ALA A 158 -15.50 3.34 6.83
N ASP A 159 -14.73 3.96 7.74
CA ASP A 159 -15.20 4.36 9.06
C ASP A 159 -16.32 5.41 8.95
N GLU A 160 -16.17 6.44 8.10
CA GLU A 160 -17.21 7.45 7.86
C GLU A 160 -18.51 6.84 7.34
N GLU A 161 -18.42 5.90 6.40
CA GLU A 161 -19.59 5.21 5.86
C GLU A 161 -20.27 4.36 6.93
N ALA A 162 -19.51 3.61 7.72
CA ALA A 162 -20.03 2.80 8.82
C ALA A 162 -20.74 3.65 9.87
N ILE A 163 -20.16 4.78 10.27
CA ILE A 163 -20.76 5.72 11.21
C ILE A 163 -22.07 6.28 10.65
N ARG A 164 -22.11 6.65 9.38
CA ARG A 164 -23.31 7.18 8.72
C ARG A 164 -24.45 6.16 8.70
N VAL A 165 -24.13 4.91 8.34
CA VAL A 165 -25.12 3.81 8.35
C VAL A 165 -25.64 3.55 9.76
N PHE A 166 -24.73 3.48 10.74
CA PHE A 166 -25.09 3.30 12.15
C PHE A 166 -25.99 4.42 12.68
N ALA A 167 -25.62 5.68 12.41
CA ALA A 167 -26.42 6.84 12.81
C ALA A 167 -27.83 6.82 12.19
N GLY A 168 -27.91 6.43 10.90
CA GLY A 168 -29.20 6.26 10.22
C GLY A 168 -30.09 5.21 10.87
N ASN A 169 -29.54 4.04 11.16
CA ASN A 169 -30.24 2.94 11.80
C ASN A 169 -30.67 3.30 13.23
N LEU A 170 -29.77 3.92 14.01
CA LEU A 170 -30.07 4.39 15.35
C LEU A 170 -31.22 5.42 15.36
N ARG A 171 -31.18 6.37 14.41
CA ARG A 171 -32.26 7.35 14.27
C ARG A 171 -33.61 6.68 13.99
N GLN A 172 -33.65 5.68 13.10
CA GLN A 172 -34.87 4.93 12.81
C GLN A 172 -35.39 4.20 14.05
N LEU A 173 -34.51 3.57 14.83
CA LEU A 173 -34.88 2.90 16.07
C LEU A 173 -35.45 3.88 17.10
N LEU A 174 -34.79 5.04 17.30
CA LEU A 174 -35.24 6.04 18.27
C LEU A 174 -36.55 6.73 17.89
N LEU A 175 -36.84 6.82 16.59
CA LEU A 175 -38.08 7.40 16.06
C LEU A 175 -39.19 6.37 15.82
N ALA A 176 -38.92 5.08 16.08
CA ALA A 176 -39.92 4.03 15.93
C ALA A 176 -41.11 4.28 16.89
N PRO A 177 -42.35 3.98 16.46
CA PRO A 177 -43.52 4.12 17.34
C PRO A 177 -43.36 3.30 18.63
N PRO A 178 -43.74 3.82 19.77
CA PRO A 178 -43.65 3.07 21.03
C PRO A 178 -44.51 1.80 20.98
N LEU A 179 -43.97 0.69 21.45
CA LEU A 179 -44.63 -0.61 21.50
C LEU A 179 -45.93 -0.64 22.35
N GLY A 180 -46.19 0.44 23.08
CA GLY A 180 -47.27 0.50 24.08
C GLY A 180 -46.96 -0.34 25.32
N GLN A 181 -47.97 -0.58 26.13
CA GLN A 181 -47.84 -1.38 27.35
C GLN A 181 -47.76 -2.88 26.99
N LYS A 182 -46.53 -3.37 26.77
CA LYS A 182 -46.26 -4.80 26.50
C LYS A 182 -45.20 -5.30 27.48
N ARG A 183 -45.30 -6.58 27.86
CA ARG A 183 -44.21 -7.24 28.56
C ARG A 183 -43.12 -7.59 27.58
N VAL A 184 -41.93 -7.06 27.76
CA VAL A 184 -40.77 -7.24 26.87
C VAL A 184 -39.65 -7.88 27.68
N MET A 185 -39.02 -8.88 27.08
CA MET A 185 -37.77 -9.48 27.58
C MET A 185 -36.68 -9.18 26.57
N GLY A 186 -35.63 -8.49 27.02
CA GLY A 186 -34.41 -8.31 26.21
C GLY A 186 -33.40 -9.41 26.57
N ILE A 187 -32.83 -10.04 25.54
CA ILE A 187 -31.74 -11.01 25.70
C ILE A 187 -30.50 -10.39 25.06
N ASP A 188 -29.49 -10.14 25.87
CA ASP A 188 -28.16 -9.76 25.41
C ASP A 188 -27.27 -11.01 25.57
N PRO A 189 -26.84 -11.66 24.47
CA PRO A 189 -26.06 -12.89 24.59
C PRO A 189 -24.67 -12.68 25.19
N GLY A 190 -24.25 -11.43 25.36
CA GLY A 190 -22.90 -11.12 25.84
C GLY A 190 -21.82 -11.53 24.86
N TYR A 191 -20.58 -11.23 25.18
CA TYR A 191 -19.40 -11.73 24.50
C TYR A 191 -18.78 -12.86 25.30
#